data_77621046bc734d6a0d3eb771ea8e8445
#
_entry.id   77621046bc734d6a0d3eb771ea8e8445
#
_cell.length_a   1.000
_cell.length_b   1.000
_cell.length_c   1.000
_cell.angle_alpha   90.00
_cell.angle_beta   90.00
_cell.angle_gamma   90.00
#
_symmetry.space_group_name_H-M   'P 1'
#
loop_
_entity.id
_entity.type
_entity.pdbx_description
1 polymer ?
#
loop_
_entity_poly.entity_id
_entity_poly.type
_entity_poly.pdbx_seq_one_letter_code
_entity_poly.pdbx_strand_id
1 'polypeptide(L)'
;MYLFYILPFISQFGESKNAIKGKTLNDASISNLLIPLPPLSEQKRIVAKIEELLPLVDRYEAAWTRLEDFNRRFPEDMKKSILQHAIQGKLVEQRPEEGTAQELYEQIQAEKRRLIKEGKIKKEKPLPEITEDEIPFEIPESWMWVRLQQIGELSRGRSQKRPRNDPALFTNGTFPFIQTGDVARANGHIAHWTTMYNQEGVAQSRIWPAGTVCLTIAANIGDVAILDFDACFPDSVVGFNAYRPILSNEFFMYGLMCYKTILDKMSRSTAQKNINIDILSQIAFPLPPLAEQKRIVARLEELLPLCERLK
;
A
#
# COMPACT_ATOMS: atom_id res chain seq x y z
N MET A 1 46.12 -4.64 26.21
CA MET A 1 45.04 -5.35 25.48
C MET A 1 44.20 -6.23 26.38
N TYR A 2 44.74 -7.06 27.30
CA TYR A 2 43.92 -7.90 28.18
C TYR A 2 42.88 -7.09 29.00
N LEU A 3 43.29 -6.03 29.67
CA LEU A 3 42.41 -5.15 30.42
C LEU A 3 41.37 -4.46 29.52
N PHE A 4 41.69 -4.14 28.27
CA PHE A 4 40.76 -3.55 27.30
C PHE A 4 39.53 -4.43 27.07
N TYR A 5 39.73 -5.75 26.95
CA TYR A 5 38.63 -6.69 26.73
C TYR A 5 37.87 -7.05 28.00
N ILE A 6 38.55 -7.04 29.18
CA ILE A 6 37.92 -7.50 30.43
C ILE A 6 37.22 -6.39 31.22
N LEU A 7 37.69 -5.15 31.11
CA LEU A 7 37.12 -4.03 31.85
C LEU A 7 35.63 -3.76 31.54
N PRO A 8 35.16 -3.77 30.29
CA PRO A 8 33.76 -3.60 29.98
C PRO A 8 32.86 -4.64 30.64
N PHE A 9 33.33 -5.88 30.79
CA PHE A 9 32.61 -6.94 31.46
C PHE A 9 32.64 -6.75 33.00
N ILE A 10 33.81 -6.53 33.58
CA ILE A 10 33.97 -6.37 35.06
C ILE A 10 33.27 -5.10 35.55
N SER A 11 33.26 -4.03 34.76
CA SER A 11 32.60 -2.77 35.15
C SER A 11 31.09 -2.91 35.40
N GLN A 12 30.48 -3.96 34.89
CA GLN A 12 29.05 -4.25 35.12
C GLN A 12 28.79 -4.78 36.52
N PHE A 13 29.81 -5.33 37.21
CA PHE A 13 29.71 -5.85 38.58
C PHE A 13 30.12 -4.84 39.63
N GLY A 14 30.60 -3.64 39.25
CA GLY A 14 30.95 -2.57 40.19
C GLY A 14 29.73 -1.84 40.74
N GLU A 15 29.88 -1.25 41.95
CA GLU A 15 28.86 -0.37 42.49
C GLU A 15 28.70 0.89 41.63
N SER A 16 27.60 0.97 40.91
CA SER A 16 27.29 2.11 40.05
C SER A 16 26.21 2.99 40.65
N LYS A 17 26.36 4.32 40.55
CA LYS A 17 25.32 5.28 40.92
C LYS A 17 24.45 5.62 39.72
N ASN A 18 23.13 5.70 39.96
CA ASN A 18 22.21 6.18 38.92
C ASN A 18 22.45 7.67 38.67
N ALA A 19 22.70 8.05 37.43
CA ALA A 19 22.77 9.41 36.93
C ALA A 19 21.65 9.69 35.93
N ILE A 20 21.38 10.96 35.64
CA ILE A 20 20.29 11.40 34.73
C ILE A 20 20.38 10.77 33.32
N LYS A 21 21.59 10.37 32.91
CA LYS A 21 21.85 9.75 31.58
C LYS A 21 22.38 8.32 31.62
N GLY A 22 22.15 7.57 32.70
CA GLY A 22 22.60 6.20 32.86
C GLY A 22 23.35 5.94 34.16
N LYS A 23 24.07 4.80 34.23
CA LYS A 23 24.90 4.43 35.40
C LYS A 23 26.31 4.98 35.24
N THR A 24 26.86 5.58 36.28
CA THR A 24 28.25 6.08 36.30
C THR A 24 29.08 5.38 37.36
N LEU A 25 30.33 5.09 37.04
CA LEU A 25 31.35 4.66 38.00
C LEU A 25 32.12 5.90 38.47
N ASN A 26 32.36 6.03 39.76
CA ASN A 26 33.27 7.04 40.33
C ASN A 26 34.66 6.43 40.54
N ASP A 27 35.65 7.28 40.86
CA ASP A 27 37.03 6.84 41.13
C ASP A 27 37.14 5.76 42.20
N ALA A 28 36.37 5.86 43.27
CA ALA A 28 36.36 4.86 44.35
C ALA A 28 35.78 3.53 43.87
N SER A 29 34.70 3.56 43.04
CA SER A 29 34.10 2.33 42.47
C SER A 29 35.07 1.65 41.51
N ILE A 30 35.79 2.44 40.70
CA ILE A 30 36.80 1.91 39.75
C ILE A 30 37.99 1.31 40.51
N SER A 31 38.47 2.00 41.54
CA SER A 31 39.62 1.56 42.36
C SER A 31 39.34 0.27 43.14
N ASN A 32 38.08 -0.03 43.42
CA ASN A 32 37.66 -1.23 44.15
C ASN A 32 37.28 -2.40 43.22
N LEU A 33 37.40 -2.25 41.90
CA LEU A 33 37.10 -3.35 40.96
C LEU A 33 38.14 -4.47 41.13
N LEU A 34 37.67 -5.68 41.43
CA LEU A 34 38.51 -6.87 41.45
C LEU A 34 38.73 -7.36 40.02
N ILE A 35 39.98 -7.38 39.59
CA ILE A 35 40.35 -7.81 38.23
C ILE A 35 41.14 -9.11 38.36
N PRO A 36 40.71 -10.20 37.70
CA PRO A 36 41.48 -11.44 37.60
C PRO A 36 42.76 -11.17 36.78
N LEU A 37 43.91 -11.46 37.38
CA LEU A 37 45.20 -11.23 36.73
C LEU A 37 45.95 -12.56 36.50
N PRO A 38 45.72 -13.25 35.38
CA PRO A 38 46.46 -14.46 35.06
C PRO A 38 47.93 -14.16 34.67
N PRO A 39 48.81 -15.16 34.58
CA PRO A 39 50.16 -14.99 34.10
C PRO A 39 50.22 -14.33 32.70
N LEU A 40 51.26 -13.56 32.39
CA LEU A 40 51.34 -12.77 31.16
C LEU A 40 51.20 -13.61 29.88
N SER A 41 51.71 -14.84 29.87
CA SER A 41 51.56 -15.80 28.77
C SER A 41 50.11 -16.18 28.53
N GLU A 42 49.34 -16.32 29.60
CA GLU A 42 47.91 -16.63 29.54
C GLU A 42 47.06 -15.45 29.09
N GLN A 43 47.36 -14.25 29.59
CA GLN A 43 46.76 -13.01 29.09
C GLN A 43 46.91 -12.87 27.56
N LYS A 44 48.13 -13.15 27.02
CA LYS A 44 48.37 -13.13 25.56
C LYS A 44 47.52 -14.15 24.82
N ARG A 45 47.34 -15.39 25.34
CA ARG A 45 46.53 -16.44 24.71
C ARG A 45 45.05 -16.06 24.73
N ILE A 46 44.55 -15.48 25.84
CA ILE A 46 43.18 -15.01 25.98
C ILE A 46 42.91 -13.93 24.90
N VAL A 47 43.79 -12.90 24.83
CA VAL A 47 43.64 -11.81 23.83
C VAL A 47 43.62 -12.38 22.42
N ALA A 48 44.57 -13.24 22.07
CA ALA A 48 44.64 -13.84 20.74
C ALA A 48 43.36 -14.61 20.38
N LYS A 49 42.80 -15.35 21.38
CA LYS A 49 41.56 -16.08 21.16
C LYS A 49 40.34 -15.17 21.01
N ILE A 50 40.28 -14.07 21.76
CA ILE A 50 39.22 -13.06 21.60
C ILE A 50 39.31 -12.41 20.20
N GLU A 51 40.53 -12.02 19.78
CA GLU A 51 40.74 -11.39 18.47
C GLU A 51 40.48 -12.35 17.31
N GLU A 52 40.66 -13.66 17.48
CA GLU A 52 40.23 -14.70 16.53
C GLU A 52 38.70 -14.82 16.42
N LEU A 53 38.02 -14.73 17.57
CA LEU A 53 36.58 -14.99 17.65
C LEU A 53 35.70 -13.77 17.30
N LEU A 54 36.14 -12.55 17.65
CA LEU A 54 35.34 -11.32 17.42
C LEU A 54 34.88 -11.16 15.97
N PRO A 55 35.73 -11.38 14.93
CA PRO A 55 35.28 -11.30 13.53
C PRO A 55 34.20 -12.32 13.16
N LEU A 56 34.12 -13.46 13.88
CA LEU A 56 33.07 -14.45 13.67
C LEU A 56 31.75 -13.97 14.30
N VAL A 57 31.82 -13.34 15.47
CA VAL A 57 30.67 -12.71 16.13
C VAL A 57 30.09 -11.61 15.25
N ASP A 58 30.94 -10.72 14.72
CA ASP A 58 30.53 -9.63 13.82
C ASP A 58 29.83 -10.18 12.55
N ARG A 59 30.38 -11.23 11.97
CA ARG A 59 29.76 -11.91 10.81
C ARG A 59 28.41 -12.55 11.16
N TYR A 60 28.32 -13.18 12.34
CA TYR A 60 27.08 -13.75 12.82
C TYR A 60 26.01 -12.66 13.02
N GLU A 61 26.36 -11.55 13.68
CA GLU A 61 25.47 -10.41 13.90
C GLU A 61 24.95 -9.83 12.58
N ALA A 62 25.85 -9.63 11.61
CA ALA A 62 25.48 -9.15 10.29
C ALA A 62 24.53 -10.11 9.55
N ALA A 63 24.76 -11.43 9.66
CA ALA A 63 23.91 -12.45 9.07
C ALA A 63 22.55 -12.50 9.76
N TRP A 64 22.53 -12.45 11.08
CA TRP A 64 21.32 -12.43 11.90
C TRP A 64 20.44 -11.20 11.58
N THR A 65 21.04 -10.01 11.56
CA THR A 65 20.34 -8.75 11.23
C THR A 65 19.70 -8.80 9.84
N ARG A 66 20.43 -9.38 8.85
CA ARG A 66 19.85 -9.59 7.52
C ARG A 66 18.65 -10.53 7.54
N LEU A 67 18.77 -11.63 8.25
CA LEU A 67 17.69 -12.63 8.34
C LEU A 67 16.45 -12.04 9.00
N GLU A 68 16.61 -11.29 10.09
CA GLU A 68 15.50 -10.60 10.73
C GLU A 68 14.82 -9.56 9.81
N ASP A 69 15.62 -8.77 9.07
CA ASP A 69 15.09 -7.81 8.11
C ASP A 69 14.34 -8.52 6.97
N PHE A 70 14.84 -9.63 6.47
CA PHE A 70 14.15 -10.46 5.50
C PHE A 70 12.82 -10.99 6.05
N ASN A 71 12.84 -11.62 7.20
CA ASN A 71 11.63 -12.19 7.82
C ASN A 71 10.56 -11.13 8.05
N ARG A 72 10.97 -9.94 8.51
CA ARG A 72 10.05 -8.82 8.74
C ARG A 72 9.40 -8.32 7.45
N ARG A 73 10.13 -8.27 6.33
CA ARG A 73 9.62 -7.74 5.05
C ARG A 73 8.95 -8.79 4.19
N PHE A 74 9.27 -10.07 4.39
CA PHE A 74 8.84 -11.16 3.53
C PHE A 74 7.33 -11.19 3.26
N PRO A 75 6.42 -11.04 4.24
CA PRO A 75 4.98 -11.05 3.99
C PRO A 75 4.52 -9.95 3.03
N GLU A 76 5.04 -8.74 3.20
CA GLU A 76 4.68 -7.59 2.36
C GLU A 76 5.31 -7.69 0.96
N ASP A 77 6.53 -8.15 0.85
CA ASP A 77 7.21 -8.35 -0.43
C ASP A 77 6.55 -9.50 -1.23
N MET A 78 6.13 -10.57 -0.56
CA MET A 78 5.35 -11.65 -1.16
C MET A 78 4.00 -11.15 -1.68
N LYS A 79 3.25 -10.37 -0.86
CA LYS A 79 1.99 -9.76 -1.27
C LYS A 79 2.16 -8.90 -2.52
N LYS A 80 3.17 -8.04 -2.57
CA LYS A 80 3.48 -7.21 -3.75
C LYS A 80 3.81 -8.06 -4.97
N SER A 81 4.58 -9.13 -4.80
CA SER A 81 4.94 -10.04 -5.90
C SER A 81 3.72 -10.75 -6.47
N ILE A 82 2.82 -11.26 -5.62
CA ILE A 82 1.57 -11.91 -6.04
C ILE A 82 0.68 -10.93 -6.82
N LEU A 83 0.48 -9.71 -6.30
CA LEU A 83 -0.28 -8.67 -6.99
C LEU A 83 0.35 -8.29 -8.34
N GLN A 84 1.68 -8.18 -8.39
CA GLN A 84 2.40 -7.90 -9.63
C GLN A 84 2.22 -9.01 -10.68
N HIS A 85 2.29 -10.29 -10.27
CA HIS A 85 2.00 -11.42 -11.15
C HIS A 85 0.54 -11.39 -11.66
N ALA A 86 -0.39 -10.99 -10.80
CA ALA A 86 -1.81 -10.88 -11.16
C ALA A 86 -2.03 -9.87 -12.30
N ILE A 87 -1.49 -8.66 -12.20
CA ILE A 87 -1.69 -7.62 -13.23
C ILE A 87 -0.85 -7.83 -14.49
N GLN A 88 0.13 -8.75 -14.46
CA GLN A 88 0.91 -9.15 -15.62
C GLN A 88 0.35 -10.39 -16.34
N GLY A 89 -0.79 -10.93 -15.87
CA GLY A 89 -1.38 -12.15 -16.44
C GLY A 89 -0.59 -13.43 -16.16
N LYS A 90 0.25 -13.45 -15.11
CA LYS A 90 1.12 -14.58 -14.74
C LYS A 90 0.60 -15.39 -13.54
N LEU A 91 -0.50 -14.94 -12.90
CA LEU A 91 -1.01 -15.57 -11.69
C LEU A 91 -1.90 -16.79 -11.99
N VAL A 92 -2.58 -16.78 -13.11
CA VAL A 92 -3.47 -17.86 -13.58
C VAL A 92 -3.11 -18.24 -14.99
N GLU A 93 -3.49 -19.47 -15.40
CA GLU A 93 -3.28 -19.97 -16.75
C GLU A 93 -4.09 -19.17 -17.78
N GLN A 94 -3.50 -18.88 -18.94
CA GLN A 94 -4.20 -18.27 -20.05
C GLN A 94 -5.12 -19.29 -20.73
N ARG A 95 -6.37 -18.91 -21.01
CA ARG A 95 -7.40 -19.78 -21.58
C ARG A 95 -8.00 -19.16 -22.83
N PRO A 96 -7.63 -19.61 -24.03
CA PRO A 96 -8.14 -19.04 -25.29
C PRO A 96 -9.68 -19.08 -25.42
N GLU A 97 -10.34 -20.06 -24.78
CA GLU A 97 -11.79 -20.22 -24.78
C GLU A 97 -12.55 -19.14 -23.99
N GLU A 98 -11.84 -18.35 -23.17
CA GLU A 98 -12.43 -17.25 -22.38
C GLU A 98 -12.59 -15.94 -23.19
N GLY A 99 -12.20 -15.95 -24.47
CA GLY A 99 -12.28 -14.79 -25.37
C GLY A 99 -11.14 -13.80 -25.19
N THR A 100 -11.34 -12.59 -25.67
CA THR A 100 -10.33 -11.54 -25.67
C THR A 100 -10.79 -10.29 -24.94
N ALA A 101 -9.83 -9.50 -24.45
CA ALA A 101 -10.11 -8.18 -23.88
C ALA A 101 -10.71 -7.21 -24.90
N GLN A 102 -10.41 -7.38 -26.20
CA GLN A 102 -10.98 -6.57 -27.27
C GLN A 102 -12.51 -6.74 -27.34
N GLU A 103 -13.00 -7.98 -27.31
CA GLU A 103 -14.44 -8.27 -27.31
C GLU A 103 -15.12 -7.67 -26.08
N LEU A 104 -14.49 -7.79 -24.91
CA LEU A 104 -14.96 -7.19 -23.66
C LEU A 104 -15.01 -5.66 -23.77
N TYR A 105 -13.97 -5.05 -24.32
CA TYR A 105 -13.90 -3.60 -24.48
C TYR A 105 -15.01 -3.07 -25.41
N GLU A 106 -15.31 -3.76 -26.50
CA GLU A 106 -16.41 -3.40 -27.40
C GLU A 106 -17.76 -3.42 -26.69
N GLN A 107 -18.01 -4.42 -25.84
CA GLN A 107 -19.22 -4.50 -25.01
C GLN A 107 -19.29 -3.30 -24.04
N ILE A 108 -18.17 -2.97 -23.37
CA ILE A 108 -18.09 -1.81 -22.48
C ILE A 108 -18.38 -0.51 -23.23
N GLN A 109 -17.82 -0.33 -24.42
CA GLN A 109 -18.07 0.87 -25.23
C GLN A 109 -19.52 0.97 -25.72
N ALA A 110 -20.17 -0.17 -26.00
CA ALA A 110 -21.59 -0.21 -26.32
C ALA A 110 -22.45 0.24 -25.12
N GLU A 111 -22.14 -0.28 -23.93
CA GLU A 111 -22.83 0.11 -22.70
C GLU A 111 -22.59 1.59 -22.36
N LYS A 112 -21.36 2.09 -22.47
CA LYS A 112 -21.03 3.50 -22.29
C LYS A 112 -21.87 4.39 -23.21
N ARG A 113 -21.98 4.04 -24.50
CA ARG A 113 -22.83 4.79 -25.46
C ARG A 113 -24.29 4.77 -25.05
N ARG A 114 -24.81 3.63 -24.55
CA ARG A 114 -26.17 3.50 -24.04
C ARG A 114 -26.42 4.44 -22.86
N LEU A 115 -25.53 4.44 -21.87
CA LEU A 115 -25.62 5.27 -20.68
C LEU A 115 -25.55 6.78 -20.99
N ILE A 116 -24.73 7.17 -21.99
CA ILE A 116 -24.69 8.57 -22.49
C ILE A 116 -26.02 8.95 -23.15
N LYS A 117 -26.60 8.06 -23.99
CA LYS A 117 -27.87 8.30 -24.66
C LYS A 117 -29.02 8.42 -23.66
N GLU A 118 -28.99 7.63 -22.58
CA GLU A 118 -29.97 7.69 -21.50
C GLU A 118 -29.74 8.90 -20.54
N GLY A 119 -28.70 9.69 -20.76
CA GLY A 119 -28.36 10.86 -19.91
C GLY A 119 -27.85 10.50 -18.50
N LYS A 120 -27.51 9.22 -18.28
CA LYS A 120 -26.99 8.74 -16.98
C LYS A 120 -25.55 9.14 -16.75
N ILE A 121 -24.75 9.24 -17.82
CA ILE A 121 -23.37 9.70 -17.78
C ILE A 121 -23.15 10.80 -18.82
N LYS A 122 -22.21 11.70 -18.54
CA LYS A 122 -21.84 12.77 -19.48
C LYS A 122 -20.87 12.26 -20.53
N LYS A 123 -20.96 12.79 -21.75
CA LYS A 123 -19.96 12.54 -22.78
C LYS A 123 -18.63 13.17 -22.37
N GLU A 124 -17.60 12.37 -22.28
CA GLU A 124 -16.25 12.78 -21.96
C GLU A 124 -15.47 13.16 -23.23
N LYS A 125 -14.37 13.90 -23.04
CA LYS A 125 -13.43 14.18 -24.15
C LYS A 125 -12.66 12.89 -24.47
N PRO A 126 -12.35 12.66 -25.77
CA PRO A 126 -11.48 11.55 -26.13
C PRO A 126 -10.14 11.65 -25.42
N LEU A 127 -9.68 10.54 -24.88
CA LEU A 127 -8.34 10.42 -24.30
C LEU A 127 -7.34 10.08 -25.43
N PRO A 128 -6.07 10.53 -25.28
CA PRO A 128 -5.03 10.16 -26.24
C PRO A 128 -4.82 8.65 -26.28
N GLU A 129 -4.33 8.14 -27.39
CA GLU A 129 -3.92 6.74 -27.50
C GLU A 129 -2.80 6.43 -26.51
N ILE A 130 -2.72 5.17 -26.08
CA ILE A 130 -1.65 4.70 -25.19
C ILE A 130 -0.41 4.46 -26.05
N THR A 131 0.69 5.11 -25.69
CA THR A 131 1.97 4.98 -26.39
C THR A 131 2.86 3.92 -25.71
N GLU A 132 3.85 3.40 -26.42
CA GLU A 132 4.73 2.33 -25.91
C GLU A 132 5.50 2.74 -24.64
N ASP A 133 5.86 4.01 -24.50
CA ASP A 133 6.56 4.55 -23.34
C ASP A 133 5.66 4.66 -22.09
N GLU A 134 4.34 4.61 -22.25
CA GLU A 134 3.38 4.57 -21.13
C GLU A 134 3.14 3.15 -20.61
N ILE A 135 3.58 2.12 -21.34
CA ILE A 135 3.38 0.70 -21.01
C ILE A 135 4.44 0.26 -19.99
N PRO A 136 4.05 -0.06 -18.74
CA PRO A 136 5.03 -0.37 -17.69
C PRO A 136 5.58 -1.81 -17.73
N PHE A 137 4.93 -2.74 -18.43
CA PHE A 137 5.30 -4.16 -18.52
C PHE A 137 4.54 -4.85 -19.65
N GLU A 138 4.99 -6.05 -20.02
CA GLU A 138 4.31 -6.91 -21.00
C GLU A 138 3.08 -7.59 -20.38
N ILE A 139 2.05 -7.79 -21.22
CA ILE A 139 0.80 -8.49 -20.87
C ILE A 139 0.52 -9.60 -21.90
N PRO A 140 -0.33 -10.61 -21.60
CA PRO A 140 -0.73 -11.63 -22.54
C PRO A 140 -1.41 -11.06 -23.80
N GLU A 141 -1.31 -11.75 -24.93
CA GLU A 141 -1.91 -11.32 -26.21
C GLU A 141 -3.45 -11.22 -26.15
N SER A 142 -4.10 -11.99 -25.26
CA SER A 142 -5.54 -11.92 -25.00
C SER A 142 -5.98 -10.67 -24.25
N TRP A 143 -5.03 -9.93 -23.65
CA TRP A 143 -5.28 -8.71 -22.88
C TRP A 143 -5.12 -7.46 -23.75
N MET A 144 -5.59 -6.32 -23.24
CA MET A 144 -5.32 -5.03 -23.86
C MET A 144 -5.04 -3.94 -22.81
N TRP A 145 -4.33 -2.91 -23.22
CA TRP A 145 -4.15 -1.71 -22.40
C TRP A 145 -5.33 -0.75 -22.62
N VAL A 146 -5.88 -0.26 -21.51
CA VAL A 146 -7.00 0.70 -21.51
C VAL A 146 -6.73 1.83 -20.51
N ARG A 147 -7.44 2.94 -20.69
CA ARG A 147 -7.51 3.98 -19.66
C ARG A 147 -8.75 3.77 -18.79
N LEU A 148 -8.64 3.99 -17.47
CA LEU A 148 -9.75 3.72 -16.54
C LEU A 148 -11.05 4.42 -16.92
N GLN A 149 -11.00 5.66 -17.39
CA GLN A 149 -12.19 6.38 -17.88
C GLN A 149 -12.86 5.76 -19.12
N GLN A 150 -12.16 4.92 -19.86
CA GLN A 150 -12.77 4.22 -21.00
C GLN A 150 -13.70 3.10 -20.55
N ILE A 151 -13.45 2.54 -19.35
CA ILE A 151 -14.10 1.31 -18.87
C ILE A 151 -14.95 1.50 -17.62
N GLY A 152 -14.96 2.71 -17.04
CA GLY A 152 -15.72 3.02 -15.85
C GLY A 152 -15.85 4.51 -15.61
N GLU A 153 -16.70 4.89 -14.66
CA GLU A 153 -16.77 6.24 -14.16
C GLU A 153 -15.62 6.49 -13.19
N LEU A 154 -14.76 7.46 -13.49
CA LEU A 154 -13.68 7.92 -12.63
C LEU A 154 -13.94 9.37 -12.23
N SER A 155 -14.18 9.65 -10.95
CA SER A 155 -14.53 10.98 -10.50
C SER A 155 -14.07 11.23 -9.06
N ARG A 156 -13.78 12.50 -8.73
CA ARG A 156 -13.49 12.88 -7.34
C ARG A 156 -14.73 12.85 -6.49
N GLY A 157 -14.55 12.56 -5.20
CA GLY A 157 -15.52 12.90 -4.19
C GLY A 157 -15.78 14.40 -4.13
N ARG A 158 -16.78 14.81 -3.38
CA ARG A 158 -17.25 16.18 -3.33
C ARG A 158 -17.47 16.65 -1.90
N SER A 159 -16.87 17.78 -1.55
CA SER A 159 -17.14 18.50 -0.30
C SER A 159 -17.00 20.00 -0.60
N GLN A 160 -18.14 20.70 -0.76
CA GLN A 160 -18.16 22.07 -1.27
C GLN A 160 -17.99 23.10 -0.17
N LYS A 161 -18.63 22.89 1.01
CA LYS A 161 -18.61 23.86 2.12
C LYS A 161 -17.19 23.99 2.68
N ARG A 162 -16.87 25.22 3.10
CA ARG A 162 -15.61 25.53 3.79
C ARG A 162 -15.90 26.22 5.11
N PRO A 163 -15.16 25.87 6.21
CA PRO A 163 -14.15 24.82 6.26
C PRO A 163 -14.76 23.42 6.10
N ARG A 164 -14.00 22.45 5.59
CA ARG A 164 -14.47 21.06 5.36
C ARG A 164 -14.87 20.32 6.63
N ASN A 165 -14.31 20.72 7.76
CA ASN A 165 -14.56 20.18 9.09
C ASN A 165 -15.56 21.01 9.90
N ASP A 166 -16.41 21.82 9.23
CA ASP A 166 -17.47 22.57 9.91
C ASP A 166 -18.39 21.61 10.68
N PRO A 167 -18.48 21.71 12.02
CA PRO A 167 -19.32 20.83 12.84
C PRO A 167 -20.77 20.77 12.39
N ALA A 168 -21.31 21.82 11.76
CA ALA A 168 -22.67 21.87 11.24
C ALA A 168 -22.97 20.78 10.21
N LEU A 169 -21.97 20.22 9.54
CA LEU A 169 -22.11 19.15 8.55
C LEU A 169 -22.17 17.75 9.18
N PHE A 170 -21.74 17.62 10.44
CA PHE A 170 -21.52 16.34 11.10
C PHE A 170 -22.42 16.13 12.33
N THR A 171 -22.93 17.21 12.93
CA THR A 171 -23.80 17.15 14.12
C THR A 171 -25.03 16.31 13.80
N ASN A 172 -25.29 15.27 14.63
CA ASN A 172 -26.35 14.29 14.41
C ASN A 172 -26.26 13.59 13.04
N GLY A 173 -25.04 13.34 12.56
CA GLY A 173 -24.79 12.66 11.30
C GLY A 173 -25.32 11.23 11.33
N THR A 174 -25.91 10.81 10.21
CA THR A 174 -26.47 9.45 10.03
C THR A 174 -25.97 8.76 8.76
N PHE A 175 -25.24 9.49 7.89
CA PHE A 175 -24.78 8.96 6.61
C PHE A 175 -23.24 8.86 6.57
N PRO A 176 -22.66 7.71 6.20
CA PRO A 176 -21.20 7.50 6.22
C PRO A 176 -20.44 8.54 5.38
N PHE A 177 -19.38 9.11 5.98
CA PHE A 177 -18.46 9.99 5.30
C PHE A 177 -17.05 9.44 5.45
N ILE A 178 -16.51 8.91 4.35
CA ILE A 178 -15.24 8.22 4.30
C ILE A 178 -14.11 9.22 4.05
N GLN A 179 -13.08 9.15 4.86
CA GLN A 179 -11.88 9.96 4.74
C GLN A 179 -10.69 9.12 4.21
N THR A 180 -9.61 9.78 3.81
CA THR A 180 -8.38 9.11 3.34
C THR A 180 -7.82 8.11 4.36
N GLY A 181 -7.95 8.40 5.67
CA GLY A 181 -7.54 7.49 6.73
C GLY A 181 -8.41 6.22 6.85
N ASP A 182 -9.69 6.30 6.48
CA ASP A 182 -10.56 5.12 6.47
C ASP A 182 -10.17 4.17 5.32
N VAL A 183 -9.88 4.73 4.13
CA VAL A 183 -9.36 3.95 2.99
C VAL A 183 -8.03 3.29 3.33
N ALA A 184 -7.10 4.04 3.95
CA ALA A 184 -5.77 3.53 4.31
C ALA A 184 -5.80 2.38 5.32
N ARG A 185 -6.80 2.37 6.23
CA ARG A 185 -6.98 1.31 7.25
C ARG A 185 -7.79 0.11 6.76
N ALA A 186 -8.43 0.24 5.63
CA ALA A 186 -9.42 -0.71 5.11
C ALA A 186 -8.76 -1.86 4.39
N ASN A 187 -8.04 -2.70 4.82
CA ASN A 187 -7.40 -3.88 4.19
C ASN A 187 -8.19 -4.46 2.97
N GLY A 188 -8.44 -3.61 1.97
CA GLY A 188 -9.20 -3.92 0.75
C GLY A 188 -10.69 -3.57 0.81
N HIS A 189 -11.36 -3.63 1.96
CA HIS A 189 -12.78 -3.35 2.12
C HIS A 189 -13.05 -2.34 3.22
N ILE A 190 -13.80 -1.28 2.91
CA ILE A 190 -14.25 -0.27 3.87
C ILE A 190 -15.55 -0.77 4.49
N ALA A 191 -15.41 -1.56 5.56
CA ALA A 191 -16.55 -2.07 6.34
C ALA A 191 -16.94 -1.14 7.50
N HIS A 192 -16.09 -0.17 7.86
CA HIS A 192 -16.28 0.74 8.99
C HIS A 192 -15.93 2.18 8.61
N TRP A 193 -16.53 3.12 9.31
CA TRP A 193 -16.28 4.56 9.15
C TRP A 193 -16.09 5.24 10.49
N THR A 194 -15.39 6.38 10.46
CA THR A 194 -15.12 7.17 11.67
C THR A 194 -16.01 8.40 11.78
N THR A 195 -16.62 8.82 10.67
CA THR A 195 -17.33 10.10 10.57
C THR A 195 -18.64 9.93 9.78
N MET A 196 -19.66 10.69 10.16
CA MET A 196 -20.95 10.71 9.47
C MET A 196 -21.37 12.12 9.11
N TYR A 197 -21.95 12.29 7.93
CA TYR A 197 -22.65 13.50 7.51
C TYR A 197 -24.11 13.49 7.96
N ASN A 198 -24.63 14.66 8.29
CA ASN A 198 -26.05 14.91 8.36
C ASN A 198 -26.63 15.28 6.98
N GLN A 199 -27.91 15.68 6.90
CA GLN A 199 -28.54 16.02 5.62
C GLN A 199 -27.85 17.15 4.88
N GLU A 200 -27.36 18.21 5.58
CA GLU A 200 -26.61 19.30 4.96
C GLU A 200 -25.27 18.81 4.39
N GLY A 201 -24.58 17.94 5.12
CA GLY A 201 -23.34 17.32 4.68
C GLY A 201 -23.56 16.50 3.41
N VAL A 202 -24.59 15.68 3.36
CA VAL A 202 -24.95 14.88 2.19
C VAL A 202 -25.33 15.78 1.00
N ALA A 203 -26.16 16.81 1.21
CA ALA A 203 -26.65 17.68 0.15
C ALA A 203 -25.53 18.43 -0.59
N GLN A 204 -24.43 18.74 0.06
CA GLN A 204 -23.27 19.42 -0.53
C GLN A 204 -22.19 18.44 -1.07
N SER A 205 -22.41 17.14 -0.93
CA SER A 205 -21.51 16.09 -1.34
C SER A 205 -22.06 15.29 -2.54
N ARG A 206 -21.51 14.13 -2.76
CA ARG A 206 -22.02 13.13 -3.68
C ARG A 206 -22.09 11.78 -2.96
N ILE A 207 -23.21 11.09 -3.09
CA ILE A 207 -23.36 9.70 -2.65
C ILE A 207 -22.73 8.78 -3.69
N TRP A 208 -21.89 7.87 -3.23
CA TRP A 208 -21.28 6.80 -4.00
C TRP A 208 -21.85 5.47 -3.52
N PRO A 209 -22.23 4.57 -4.44
CA PRO A 209 -22.85 3.29 -4.07
C PRO A 209 -21.82 2.32 -3.48
N ALA A 210 -22.32 1.35 -2.72
CA ALA A 210 -21.57 0.17 -2.34
C ALA A 210 -20.89 -0.47 -3.58
N GLY A 211 -19.70 -1.03 -3.38
CA GLY A 211 -18.86 -1.57 -4.45
C GLY A 211 -18.00 -0.53 -5.18
N THR A 212 -18.09 0.77 -4.86
CA THR A 212 -17.19 1.78 -5.43
C THR A 212 -15.76 1.55 -4.97
N VAL A 213 -14.82 1.51 -5.90
CA VAL A 213 -13.37 1.53 -5.60
C VAL A 213 -12.97 2.95 -5.22
N CYS A 214 -12.48 3.13 -4.00
CA CYS A 214 -11.96 4.38 -3.48
C CYS A 214 -10.43 4.39 -3.59
N LEU A 215 -9.88 5.43 -4.22
CA LEU A 215 -8.44 5.67 -4.33
C LEU A 215 -8.08 7.01 -3.70
N THR A 216 -7.13 7.03 -2.78
CA THR A 216 -6.65 8.27 -2.16
C THR A 216 -5.65 9.00 -3.04
N ILE A 217 -5.85 10.30 -3.25
CA ILE A 217 -5.00 11.15 -4.09
C ILE A 217 -4.28 12.26 -3.32
N ALA A 218 -4.54 12.36 -2.02
CA ALA A 218 -3.90 13.28 -1.09
C ALA A 218 -3.68 12.56 0.25
N ALA A 219 -2.75 13.01 1.04
CA ALA A 219 -2.30 12.38 2.30
C ALA A 219 -1.73 10.98 2.06
N ASN A 220 -2.48 9.92 2.25
CA ASN A 220 -2.06 8.52 2.03
C ASN A 220 -2.23 8.15 0.54
N ILE A 221 -1.43 8.73 -0.34
CA ILE A 221 -1.57 8.59 -1.79
C ILE A 221 -1.44 7.13 -2.23
N GLY A 222 -2.39 6.69 -3.07
CA GLY A 222 -2.38 5.36 -3.68
C GLY A 222 -2.94 4.25 -2.79
N ASP A 223 -3.54 4.56 -1.63
CA ASP A 223 -4.33 3.56 -0.90
C ASP A 223 -5.65 3.33 -1.61
N VAL A 224 -6.05 2.06 -1.69
CA VAL A 224 -7.21 1.60 -2.45
C VAL A 224 -8.05 0.66 -1.60
N ALA A 225 -9.37 0.85 -1.61
CA ALA A 225 -10.32 -0.06 -0.98
C ALA A 225 -11.72 0.08 -1.62
N ILE A 226 -12.57 -0.93 -1.47
CA ILE A 226 -13.95 -0.95 -1.95
C ILE A 226 -14.91 -0.57 -0.81
N LEU A 227 -15.92 0.23 -1.12
CA LEU A 227 -17.02 0.53 -0.20
C LEU A 227 -17.94 -0.68 -0.03
N ASP A 228 -18.21 -1.11 1.20
CA ASP A 228 -19.20 -2.15 1.50
C ASP A 228 -20.62 -1.58 1.67
N PHE A 229 -20.76 -0.26 1.66
CA PHE A 229 -22.03 0.47 1.85
C PHE A 229 -22.01 1.78 1.06
N ASP A 230 -23.15 2.42 0.90
CA ASP A 230 -23.26 3.74 0.28
C ASP A 230 -22.62 4.81 1.18
N ALA A 231 -21.77 5.67 0.61
CA ALA A 231 -21.04 6.68 1.38
C ALA A 231 -20.79 7.96 0.59
N CYS A 232 -20.52 9.03 1.32
CA CYS A 232 -19.91 10.24 0.79
C CYS A 232 -18.41 10.25 1.08
N PHE A 233 -17.61 10.95 0.26
CA PHE A 233 -16.19 11.20 0.53
C PHE A 233 -15.72 12.51 -0.12
N PRO A 234 -14.62 13.13 0.42
CA PRO A 234 -14.11 14.39 -0.05
C PRO A 234 -13.35 14.27 -1.37
N ASP A 235 -13.00 15.41 -1.94
CA ASP A 235 -12.20 15.54 -3.17
C ASP A 235 -10.74 15.05 -3.08
N SER A 236 -10.30 14.63 -1.89
CA SER A 236 -9.04 13.90 -1.66
C SER A 236 -9.13 12.39 -1.92
N VAL A 237 -10.34 11.89 -2.18
CA VAL A 237 -10.61 10.52 -2.60
C VAL A 237 -11.25 10.54 -3.98
N VAL A 238 -10.81 9.65 -4.85
CA VAL A 238 -11.39 9.39 -6.17
C VAL A 238 -12.15 8.09 -6.11
N GLY A 239 -13.39 8.10 -6.60
CA GLY A 239 -14.20 6.91 -6.80
C GLY A 239 -14.07 6.40 -8.24
N PHE A 240 -13.95 5.09 -8.38
CA PHE A 240 -14.03 4.40 -9.66
C PHE A 240 -15.13 3.33 -9.61
N ASN A 241 -15.99 3.36 -10.61
CA ASN A 241 -17.01 2.34 -10.84
C ASN A 241 -16.94 1.85 -12.27
N ALA A 242 -16.55 0.61 -12.46
CA ALA A 242 -16.60 -0.03 -13.77
C ALA A 242 -18.05 -0.07 -14.30
N TYR A 243 -18.24 0.00 -15.62
CA TYR A 243 -19.58 -0.06 -16.22
C TYR A 243 -20.18 -1.45 -16.04
N ARG A 244 -21.06 -1.57 -15.02
CA ARG A 244 -21.77 -2.81 -14.68
C ARG A 244 -22.94 -3.07 -15.65
N PRO A 245 -23.35 -4.35 -15.85
CA PRO A 245 -22.89 -5.55 -15.12
C PRO A 245 -21.67 -6.25 -15.71
N ILE A 246 -20.95 -5.64 -16.62
CA ILE A 246 -19.92 -6.27 -17.46
C ILE A 246 -18.61 -6.51 -16.70
N LEU A 247 -18.27 -5.67 -15.69
CA LEU A 247 -17.00 -5.73 -14.98
C LEU A 247 -17.19 -5.84 -13.47
N SER A 248 -16.20 -6.45 -12.81
CA SER A 248 -16.06 -6.49 -11.35
C SER A 248 -15.07 -5.42 -10.88
N ASN A 249 -15.41 -4.70 -9.81
CA ASN A 249 -14.53 -3.68 -9.25
C ASN A 249 -13.36 -4.26 -8.45
N GLU A 250 -13.43 -5.52 -8.01
CA GLU A 250 -12.40 -6.18 -7.22
C GLU A 250 -11.09 -6.33 -8.00
N PHE A 251 -11.16 -6.70 -9.29
CA PHE A 251 -9.97 -6.76 -10.14
C PHE A 251 -9.27 -5.39 -10.25
N PHE A 252 -10.05 -4.31 -10.41
CA PHE A 252 -9.52 -2.96 -10.48
C PHE A 252 -8.94 -2.49 -9.14
N MET A 253 -9.54 -2.87 -8.02
CA MET A 253 -8.99 -2.60 -6.71
C MET A 253 -7.60 -3.22 -6.56
N TYR A 254 -7.46 -4.53 -6.81
CA TYR A 254 -6.16 -5.22 -6.71
C TYR A 254 -5.14 -4.67 -7.72
N GLY A 255 -5.57 -4.39 -8.93
CA GLY A 255 -4.72 -3.78 -9.94
C GLY A 255 -4.21 -2.40 -9.51
N LEU A 256 -5.08 -1.53 -9.02
CA LEU A 256 -4.69 -0.19 -8.55
C LEU A 256 -3.76 -0.23 -7.33
N MET A 257 -3.86 -1.23 -6.46
CA MET A 257 -2.89 -1.44 -5.37
C MET A 257 -1.45 -1.60 -5.90
N CYS A 258 -1.27 -2.22 -7.07
CA CYS A 258 0.04 -2.36 -7.70
C CYS A 258 0.60 -1.02 -8.18
N TYR A 259 -0.25 -0.08 -8.54
CA TYR A 259 0.15 1.26 -9.00
C TYR A 259 0.54 2.21 -7.85
N LYS A 260 0.36 1.84 -6.58
CA LYS A 260 0.66 2.70 -5.43
C LYS A 260 2.06 3.31 -5.50
N THR A 261 3.08 2.50 -5.80
CA THR A 261 4.47 2.98 -5.90
C THR A 261 4.67 3.95 -7.06
N ILE A 262 3.99 3.72 -8.19
CA ILE A 262 4.02 4.59 -9.37
C ILE A 262 3.34 5.92 -9.03
N LEU A 263 2.15 5.86 -8.45
CA LEU A 263 1.38 7.02 -8.02
C LEU A 263 2.13 7.87 -7.00
N ASP A 264 2.77 7.24 -6.02
CA ASP A 264 3.57 7.94 -5.01
C ASP A 264 4.79 8.66 -5.64
N LYS A 265 5.47 8.03 -6.60
CA LYS A 265 6.55 8.66 -7.36
C LYS A 265 6.04 9.86 -8.19
N MET A 266 4.92 9.70 -8.89
CA MET A 266 4.31 10.77 -9.69
C MET A 266 3.89 11.95 -8.81
N SER A 267 3.36 11.70 -7.63
CA SER A 267 2.96 12.75 -6.68
C SER A 267 4.14 13.59 -6.20
N ARG A 268 5.31 12.97 -6.00
CA ARG A 268 6.54 13.65 -5.55
C ARG A 268 7.11 14.60 -6.61
N SER A 269 6.79 14.36 -7.88
CA SER A 269 7.21 15.23 -8.98
C SER A 269 6.31 16.47 -9.15
N THR A 270 5.16 16.52 -8.46
CA THR A 270 4.24 17.67 -8.49
C THR A 270 4.52 18.63 -7.34
N ALA A 271 4.43 19.94 -7.60
CA ALA A 271 4.67 20.97 -6.60
C ALA A 271 3.76 20.87 -5.36
N GLN A 272 2.57 20.30 -5.51
CA GLN A 272 1.56 20.16 -4.45
C GLN A 272 1.58 18.81 -3.74
N LYS A 273 2.45 17.85 -4.13
CA LYS A 273 2.47 16.48 -3.62
C LYS A 273 1.09 15.79 -3.64
N ASN A 274 0.28 16.09 -4.64
CA ASN A 274 -1.05 15.52 -4.86
C ASN A 274 -1.11 14.94 -6.27
N ILE A 275 -1.92 13.90 -6.46
CA ILE A 275 -2.28 13.40 -7.78
C ILE A 275 -3.60 14.06 -8.18
N ASN A 276 -3.68 14.58 -9.41
CA ASN A 276 -4.94 15.05 -9.95
C ASN A 276 -5.64 13.93 -10.75
N ILE A 277 -6.93 14.15 -11.04
CA ILE A 277 -7.72 13.15 -11.80
C ILE A 277 -7.25 13.02 -13.24
N ASP A 278 -6.64 14.06 -13.81
CA ASP A 278 -6.14 14.04 -15.18
C ASP A 278 -4.96 13.08 -15.31
N ILE A 279 -4.07 13.04 -14.30
CA ILE A 279 -2.99 12.06 -14.21
C ILE A 279 -3.55 10.65 -14.12
N LEU A 280 -4.54 10.42 -13.22
CA LEU A 280 -5.17 9.10 -13.08
C LEU A 280 -5.89 8.64 -14.36
N SER A 281 -6.51 9.57 -15.08
CA SER A 281 -7.23 9.25 -16.32
C SER A 281 -6.29 8.82 -17.45
N GLN A 282 -5.02 9.21 -17.39
CA GLN A 282 -3.99 8.87 -18.38
C GLN A 282 -3.23 7.58 -18.06
N ILE A 283 -3.42 6.97 -16.89
CA ILE A 283 -2.74 5.73 -16.55
C ILE A 283 -3.21 4.61 -17.48
N ALA A 284 -2.24 3.93 -18.12
CA ALA A 284 -2.48 2.69 -18.83
C ALA A 284 -2.75 1.56 -17.82
N PHE A 285 -3.88 0.87 -17.95
CA PHE A 285 -4.31 -0.21 -17.07
C PHE A 285 -4.56 -1.48 -17.89
N PRO A 286 -4.07 -2.65 -17.47
CA PRO A 286 -4.24 -3.89 -18.20
C PRO A 286 -5.67 -4.43 -18.00
N LEU A 287 -6.34 -4.76 -19.08
CA LEU A 287 -7.68 -5.33 -19.10
C LEU A 287 -7.63 -6.78 -19.59
N PRO A 288 -7.85 -7.78 -18.73
CA PRO A 288 -8.04 -9.17 -19.15
C PRO A 288 -9.46 -9.47 -19.62
N PRO A 289 -9.71 -10.61 -20.28
CA PRO A 289 -11.04 -11.16 -20.46
C PRO A 289 -11.79 -11.30 -19.14
N LEU A 290 -13.12 -11.14 -19.13
CA LEU A 290 -13.91 -11.11 -17.88
C LEU A 290 -13.79 -12.40 -17.05
N ALA A 291 -13.76 -13.55 -17.69
CA ALA A 291 -13.62 -14.83 -17.00
C ALA A 291 -12.26 -14.94 -16.28
N GLU A 292 -11.19 -14.45 -16.93
CA GLU A 292 -9.85 -14.40 -16.34
C GLU A 292 -9.77 -13.41 -15.18
N GLN A 293 -10.42 -12.23 -15.27
CA GLN A 293 -10.53 -11.30 -14.13
C GLN A 293 -11.07 -12.00 -12.87
N LYS A 294 -12.15 -12.77 -13.02
CA LYS A 294 -12.77 -13.52 -11.91
C LYS A 294 -11.83 -14.57 -11.33
N ARG A 295 -11.08 -15.30 -12.17
CA ARG A 295 -10.11 -16.30 -11.71
C ARG A 295 -8.92 -15.65 -10.99
N ILE A 296 -8.45 -14.50 -11.49
CA ILE A 296 -7.39 -13.71 -10.84
C ILE A 296 -7.86 -13.26 -9.46
N VAL A 297 -9.06 -12.69 -9.35
CA VAL A 297 -9.63 -12.25 -8.07
C VAL A 297 -9.74 -13.42 -7.10
N ALA A 298 -10.36 -14.52 -7.50
CA ALA A 298 -10.50 -15.71 -6.66
C ALA A 298 -9.13 -16.23 -6.16
N ARG A 299 -8.12 -16.22 -7.04
CA ARG A 299 -6.77 -16.65 -6.66
C ARG A 299 -6.08 -15.66 -5.71
N LEU A 300 -6.30 -14.36 -5.87
CA LEU A 300 -5.80 -13.35 -4.94
C LEU A 300 -6.45 -13.47 -3.56
N GLU A 301 -7.76 -13.68 -3.51
CA GLU A 301 -8.51 -13.89 -2.24
C GLU A 301 -8.07 -15.16 -1.50
N GLU A 302 -7.59 -16.17 -2.22
CA GLU A 302 -6.98 -17.36 -1.61
C GLU A 302 -5.57 -17.09 -1.08
N LEU A 303 -4.72 -16.39 -1.84
CA LEU A 303 -3.29 -16.27 -1.55
C LEU A 303 -2.94 -15.13 -0.58
N LEU A 304 -3.61 -13.97 -0.68
CA LEU A 304 -3.25 -12.80 0.12
C LEU A 304 -3.43 -13.03 1.63
N PRO A 305 -4.47 -13.72 2.13
CA PRO A 305 -4.59 -14.06 3.54
C PRO A 305 -3.47 -15.00 4.05
N LEU A 306 -2.88 -15.82 3.17
CA LEU A 306 -1.75 -16.66 3.55
C LEU A 306 -0.50 -15.83 3.84
N CYS A 307 -0.29 -14.74 3.09
CA CYS A 307 0.83 -13.83 3.35
C CYS A 307 0.72 -13.15 4.73
N GLU A 308 -0.50 -12.88 5.20
CA GLU A 308 -0.71 -12.27 6.51
C GLU A 308 -0.42 -13.22 7.68
N ARG A 309 -0.54 -14.53 7.45
CA ARG A 309 -0.18 -15.56 8.46
C ARG A 309 1.33 -15.77 8.61
N LEU A 310 2.13 -15.16 7.74
CA LEU A 310 3.59 -15.21 7.78
C LEU A 310 4.20 -14.11 8.67
N LYS A 311 3.38 -13.25 9.27
CA LYS A 311 3.80 -12.17 10.18
C LYS A 311 4.21 -12.66 11.57
#